data_07e24bf9cc29f3b11e4c0776f06b5e8e
#
_entry.id   07e24bf9cc29f3b11e4c0776f06b5e8e
#
_cell.length_a   1.000
_cell.length_b   1.000
_cell.length_c   1.000
_cell.angle_alpha   90.00
_cell.angle_beta   90.00
_cell.angle_gamma   90.00
#
_symmetry.space_group_name_H-M   'P 1'
#
loop_
_entity.id
_entity.type
_entity.pdbx_description
1 polymer ?
#
loop_
_entity_poly.entity_id
_entity_poly.type
_entity_poly.pdbx_seq_one_letter_code
_entity_poly.pdbx_strand_id
1 'polypeptide(L)'
;MQVARTSMIHAAAPHFLWLFAVPYAAHQLNLWPRVSLPQTSPTLRWTGKVGDASVFRVWGSRAFIHDTSADKLSARAIPCVFLGFPLDAHGWQFYHPTSRRVLPSQDVTFDESVPFYRLFPYRSAPLPPPPISLSPGRPPVEPLPPQGPAPSGVS
;
A
#
# COMPACT_ATOMS: atom_id res chain seq x y z
N MET A 1 13.25 9.01 -10.81
CA MET A 1 13.63 8.89 -9.39
C MET A 1 13.54 10.21 -8.60
N GLN A 2 13.82 11.37 -9.19
CA GLN A 2 13.80 12.66 -8.45
C GLN A 2 12.42 12.98 -7.83
N VAL A 3 11.32 12.83 -8.58
CA VAL A 3 9.95 13.15 -8.08
C VAL A 3 9.61 12.34 -6.83
N ALA A 4 9.81 11.02 -6.85
CA ALA A 4 9.55 10.18 -5.68
C ALA A 4 10.39 10.60 -4.46
N ARG A 5 11.68 10.88 -4.67
CA ARG A 5 12.59 11.36 -3.60
C ARG A 5 12.12 12.69 -3.02
N THR A 6 11.75 13.64 -3.88
CA THR A 6 11.25 14.95 -3.45
C THR A 6 9.97 14.82 -2.65
N SER A 7 9.03 13.97 -3.09
CA SER A 7 7.79 13.70 -2.35
C SER A 7 8.06 13.12 -0.96
N MET A 8 8.98 12.17 -0.86
CA MET A 8 9.37 11.57 0.43
C MET A 8 10.02 12.58 1.37
N ILE A 9 10.92 13.42 0.87
CA ILE A 9 11.58 14.47 1.66
C ILE A 9 10.54 15.50 2.13
N HIS A 10 9.66 15.95 1.24
CA HIS A 10 8.59 16.88 1.55
C HIS A 10 7.67 16.32 2.67
N ALA A 11 7.29 15.06 2.55
CA ALA A 11 6.45 14.38 3.51
C ALA A 11 7.16 13.99 4.82
N ALA A 12 8.48 14.15 4.92
CA ALA A 12 9.31 13.62 6.01
C ALA A 12 9.06 12.11 6.24
N ALA A 13 8.76 11.38 5.19
CA ALA A 13 8.30 10.00 5.26
C ALA A 13 9.44 9.02 5.55
N PRO A 14 9.19 7.96 6.32
CA PRO A 14 10.18 6.92 6.57
C PRO A 14 10.53 6.16 5.29
N HIS A 15 11.77 5.68 5.22
CA HIS A 15 12.32 5.08 4.01
C HIS A 15 11.50 3.90 3.46
N PHE A 16 10.89 3.08 4.30
CA PHE A 16 10.14 1.90 3.85
C PHE A 16 8.93 2.25 2.96
N LEU A 17 8.44 3.49 3.00
CA LEU A 17 7.34 3.95 2.15
C LEU A 17 7.76 4.27 0.70
N TRP A 18 9.06 4.16 0.37
CA TRP A 18 9.54 4.40 -0.99
C TRP A 18 8.88 3.50 -2.04
N LEU A 19 8.50 2.28 -1.64
CA LEU A 19 7.78 1.32 -2.50
C LEU A 19 6.47 1.90 -3.06
N PHE A 20 5.83 2.80 -2.31
CA PHE A 20 4.60 3.47 -2.73
C PHE A 20 4.85 4.81 -3.41
N ALA A 21 5.92 5.51 -3.03
CA ALA A 21 6.28 6.79 -3.62
C ALA A 21 6.70 6.65 -5.11
N VAL A 22 7.39 5.56 -5.47
CA VAL A 22 7.87 5.34 -6.83
C VAL A 22 6.74 5.12 -7.84
N PRO A 23 5.78 4.19 -7.62
CA PRO A 23 4.64 4.01 -8.52
C PRO A 23 3.79 5.28 -8.65
N TYR A 24 3.57 5.98 -7.54
CA TYR A 24 2.81 7.22 -7.55
C TYR A 24 3.50 8.31 -8.38
N ALA A 25 4.80 8.49 -8.22
CA ALA A 25 5.59 9.42 -9.04
C ALA A 25 5.58 9.04 -10.52
N ALA A 26 5.66 7.75 -10.85
CA ALA A 26 5.57 7.26 -12.21
C ALA A 26 4.19 7.59 -12.82
N HIS A 27 3.13 7.40 -12.07
CA HIS A 27 1.78 7.75 -12.49
C HIS A 27 1.61 9.24 -12.76
N GLN A 28 2.12 10.11 -11.87
CA GLN A 28 2.17 11.55 -12.09
C GLN A 28 2.92 11.90 -13.37
N LEU A 29 4.14 11.35 -13.56
CA LEU A 29 4.97 11.64 -14.73
C LEU A 29 4.33 11.19 -16.05
N ASN A 30 3.46 10.21 -16.04
CA ASN A 30 2.74 9.75 -17.21
C ASN A 30 1.57 10.66 -17.61
N LEU A 31 1.04 11.41 -16.66
CA LEU A 31 -0.05 12.36 -16.93
C LEU A 31 0.42 13.75 -17.35
N TRP A 32 1.60 14.18 -16.94
CA TRP A 32 2.09 15.53 -17.23
C TRP A 32 2.80 15.60 -18.59
N PRO A 33 2.58 16.68 -19.36
CA PRO A 33 3.38 16.97 -20.55
C PRO A 33 4.87 17.09 -20.17
N ARG A 34 5.74 16.65 -21.06
CA ARG A 34 7.21 16.78 -20.88
C ARG A 34 7.79 17.67 -21.98
N VAL A 35 8.96 18.25 -21.72
CA VAL A 35 9.71 19.04 -22.69
C VAL A 35 9.93 18.29 -24.01
N SER A 36 10.18 16.97 -23.93
CA SER A 36 10.33 16.09 -25.09
C SER A 36 9.02 15.74 -25.81
N LEU A 37 7.87 16.02 -25.17
CA LEU A 37 6.53 15.78 -25.71
C LEU A 37 5.64 16.99 -25.44
N PRO A 38 5.91 18.15 -26.09
CA PRO A 38 5.15 19.36 -25.86
C PRO A 38 3.68 19.15 -26.26
N GLN A 39 2.77 19.68 -25.45
CA GLN A 39 1.32 19.62 -25.64
C GLN A 39 0.69 18.21 -25.55
N THR A 40 1.46 17.18 -25.20
CA THR A 40 0.92 15.83 -25.04
C THR A 40 1.52 15.14 -23.80
N SER A 41 0.78 14.22 -23.20
CA SER A 41 1.29 13.40 -22.11
C SER A 41 1.56 11.97 -22.60
N PRO A 42 2.43 11.20 -21.94
CA PRO A 42 2.62 9.80 -22.26
C PRO A 42 1.31 8.99 -22.24
N THR A 43 0.44 9.25 -21.28
CA THR A 43 -0.88 8.61 -21.19
C THR A 43 -1.76 8.92 -22.38
N LEU A 44 -1.85 10.19 -22.78
CA LEU A 44 -2.63 10.59 -23.95
C LEU A 44 -2.11 9.89 -25.23
N ARG A 45 -0.79 9.84 -25.38
CA ARG A 45 -0.16 9.19 -26.54
C ARG A 45 -0.40 7.69 -26.60
N TRP A 46 -0.46 7.03 -25.45
CA TRP A 46 -0.63 5.58 -25.35
C TRP A 46 -2.10 5.17 -25.46
N THR A 47 -2.99 5.85 -24.76
CA THR A 47 -4.41 5.48 -24.64
C THR A 47 -5.35 6.24 -25.55
N GLY A 48 -4.87 7.34 -26.16
CA GLY A 48 -5.70 8.27 -26.92
C GLY A 48 -6.66 9.10 -26.06
N LYS A 49 -6.58 8.98 -24.72
CA LYS A 49 -7.45 9.68 -23.78
C LYS A 49 -6.64 10.60 -22.86
N VAL A 50 -7.20 11.77 -22.59
CA VAL A 50 -6.62 12.68 -21.59
C VAL A 50 -6.83 12.04 -20.21
N GLY A 51 -5.75 11.87 -19.48
CA GLY A 51 -5.83 11.37 -18.11
C GLY A 51 -6.40 12.42 -17.16
N ASP A 52 -7.16 11.97 -16.17
CA ASP A 52 -7.74 12.85 -15.16
C ASP A 52 -6.69 13.16 -14.08
N ALA A 53 -6.28 14.43 -14.03
CA ALA A 53 -5.33 14.92 -13.02
C ALA A 53 -6.01 15.32 -11.70
N SER A 54 -7.34 15.42 -11.65
CA SER A 54 -8.08 15.83 -10.46
C SER A 54 -8.01 14.79 -9.31
N VAL A 55 -7.70 13.55 -9.66
CA VAL A 55 -7.56 12.45 -8.69
C VAL A 55 -6.27 12.51 -7.86
N PHE A 56 -5.27 13.31 -8.29
CA PHE A 56 -4.02 13.43 -7.57
C PHE A 56 -4.16 14.25 -6.30
N ARG A 57 -3.44 13.82 -5.28
CA ARG A 57 -3.34 14.46 -3.98
C ARG A 57 -1.88 14.59 -3.58
N VAL A 58 -1.58 15.41 -2.60
CA VAL A 58 -0.21 15.54 -2.09
C VAL A 58 0.21 14.23 -1.43
N TRP A 59 1.27 13.60 -1.96
CA TRP A 59 1.78 12.35 -1.42
C TRP A 59 2.28 12.51 0.01
N GLY A 60 1.90 11.59 0.88
CA GLY A 60 2.23 11.66 2.31
C GLY A 60 1.37 12.64 3.10
N SER A 61 0.33 13.24 2.50
CA SER A 61 -0.63 14.08 3.22
C SER A 61 -1.42 13.26 4.24
N ARG A 62 -1.96 13.97 5.23
CA ARG A 62 -2.88 13.40 6.19
C ARG A 62 -4.23 13.14 5.51
N ALA A 63 -4.81 12.00 5.80
CA ALA A 63 -6.13 11.66 5.35
C ALA A 63 -6.92 10.99 6.48
N PHE A 64 -8.21 11.12 6.45
CA PHE A 64 -9.12 10.53 7.41
C PHE A 64 -10.05 9.57 6.69
N ILE A 65 -9.86 8.26 6.94
CA ILE A 65 -10.75 7.23 6.42
C ILE A 65 -11.98 7.18 7.30
N HIS A 66 -13.17 7.25 6.67
CA HIS A 66 -14.43 7.09 7.39
C HIS A 66 -14.71 5.62 7.62
N ASP A 67 -14.80 5.24 8.90
CA ASP A 67 -15.20 3.87 9.29
C ASP A 67 -16.72 3.81 9.44
N THR A 68 -17.37 3.21 8.46
CA THR A 68 -18.84 3.02 8.46
C THR A 68 -19.28 1.90 9.40
N SER A 69 -18.35 1.06 9.88
CA SER A 69 -18.62 -0.05 10.80
C SER A 69 -18.49 0.34 12.28
N ALA A 70 -17.96 1.54 12.56
CA ALA A 70 -17.80 2.00 13.93
C ALA A 70 -19.14 2.31 14.60
N ASP A 71 -19.25 1.97 15.89
CA ASP A 71 -20.40 2.29 16.73
C ASP A 71 -20.65 3.81 16.74
N LYS A 72 -21.92 4.21 16.92
CA LYS A 72 -22.36 5.62 16.88
C LYS A 72 -21.59 6.55 17.82
N LEU A 73 -20.91 6.03 18.82
CA LEU A 73 -20.13 6.78 19.82
C LEU A 73 -18.62 6.67 19.63
N SER A 74 -18.15 5.88 18.67
CA SER A 74 -16.72 5.73 18.38
C SER A 74 -16.23 6.77 17.37
N ALA A 75 -14.93 7.06 17.40
CA ALA A 75 -14.30 7.95 16.42
C ALA A 75 -14.45 7.35 15.02
N ARG A 76 -15.24 8.01 14.17
CA ARG A 76 -15.57 7.56 12.81
C ARG A 76 -14.47 7.86 11.78
N ALA A 77 -13.41 8.52 12.19
CA ALA A 77 -12.34 8.94 11.30
C ALA A 77 -11.00 8.39 11.76
N ILE A 78 -10.36 7.59 10.93
CA ILE A 78 -9.06 6.97 11.21
C ILE A 78 -7.99 7.80 10.50
N PRO A 79 -7.03 8.43 11.24
CA PRO A 79 -5.97 9.19 10.61
C PRO A 79 -4.97 8.27 9.92
N CYS A 80 -4.74 8.51 8.65
CA CYS A 80 -3.88 7.72 7.78
C CYS A 80 -2.97 8.61 6.94
N VAL A 81 -1.96 8.02 6.32
CA VAL A 81 -1.04 8.66 5.39
C VAL A 81 -1.40 8.26 3.97
N PHE A 82 -1.57 9.23 3.09
CA PHE A 82 -1.85 8.95 1.69
C PHE A 82 -0.61 8.39 0.98
N LEU A 83 -0.78 7.25 0.30
CA LEU A 83 0.29 6.55 -0.42
C LEU A 83 0.15 6.57 -1.94
N GLY A 84 -1.05 6.81 -2.45
CA GLY A 84 -1.32 6.80 -3.89
C GLY A 84 -2.49 5.92 -4.28
N PHE A 85 -2.34 5.19 -5.38
CA PHE A 85 -3.39 4.34 -5.95
C PHE A 85 -3.09 2.87 -5.73
N PRO A 86 -4.08 2.05 -5.36
CA PRO A 86 -3.92 0.60 -5.29
C PRO A 86 -3.79 0.01 -6.69
N LEU A 87 -3.09 -1.12 -6.83
CA LEU A 87 -2.92 -1.81 -8.11
C LEU A 87 -4.21 -2.53 -8.56
N ASP A 88 -4.95 -3.10 -7.61
CA ASP A 88 -6.04 -4.04 -7.88
C ASP A 88 -7.41 -3.55 -7.40
N ALA A 89 -7.52 -2.29 -6.96
CA ALA A 89 -8.76 -1.75 -6.42
C ALA A 89 -9.02 -0.31 -6.88
N HIS A 90 -10.27 0.10 -6.82
CA HIS A 90 -10.66 1.49 -7.05
C HIS A 90 -10.45 2.33 -5.78
N GLY A 91 -10.17 3.64 -5.96
CA GLY A 91 -9.97 4.60 -4.88
C GLY A 91 -8.51 4.87 -4.60
N TRP A 92 -8.21 5.16 -3.34
CA TRP A 92 -6.88 5.55 -2.89
C TRP A 92 -6.33 4.55 -1.88
N GLN A 93 -5.00 4.55 -1.74
CA GLN A 93 -4.28 3.67 -0.83
C GLN A 93 -3.67 4.47 0.30
N PHE A 94 -3.85 4.00 1.53
CA PHE A 94 -3.41 4.68 2.75
C PHE A 94 -2.60 3.76 3.64
N TYR A 95 -1.64 4.34 4.35
CA TYR A 95 -0.92 3.67 5.42
C TYR A 95 -1.47 4.11 6.77
N HIS A 96 -1.91 3.15 7.57
CA HIS A 96 -2.34 3.39 8.94
C HIS A 96 -1.16 3.15 9.90
N PRO A 97 -0.57 4.19 10.51
CA PRO A 97 0.68 4.08 11.26
C PRO A 97 0.57 3.21 12.51
N THR A 98 -0.59 3.24 13.18
CA THR A 98 -0.80 2.47 14.42
C THR A 98 -0.89 0.98 14.16
N SER A 99 -1.67 0.54 13.16
CA SER A 99 -1.78 -0.88 12.81
C SER A 99 -0.71 -1.37 11.85
N ARG A 100 0.09 -0.43 11.26
CA ARG A 100 1.11 -0.70 10.24
C ARG A 100 0.56 -1.44 9.02
N ARG A 101 -0.70 -1.18 8.68
CA ARG A 101 -1.38 -1.77 7.53
C ARG A 101 -1.59 -0.76 6.43
N VAL A 102 -1.65 -1.27 5.22
CA VAL A 102 -2.07 -0.51 4.06
C VAL A 102 -3.53 -0.82 3.79
N LEU A 103 -4.33 0.21 3.65
CA LEU A 103 -5.79 0.12 3.51
C LEU A 103 -6.22 0.85 2.24
N PRO A 104 -6.97 0.22 1.33
CA PRO A 104 -7.65 0.93 0.26
C PRO A 104 -8.95 1.55 0.79
N SER A 105 -9.29 2.76 0.35
CA SER A 105 -10.56 3.39 0.67
C SER A 105 -10.97 4.39 -0.41
N GLN A 106 -12.29 4.59 -0.54
CA GLN A 106 -12.88 5.61 -1.41
C GLN A 106 -13.51 6.75 -0.61
N ASP A 107 -13.96 6.44 0.61
CA ASP A 107 -14.60 7.43 1.49
C ASP A 107 -13.56 8.02 2.44
N VAL A 108 -13.01 9.16 2.04
CA VAL A 108 -11.84 9.77 2.68
C VAL A 108 -11.92 11.29 2.62
N THR A 109 -11.58 11.92 3.73
CA THR A 109 -11.32 13.35 3.80
C THR A 109 -9.82 13.62 3.81
N PHE A 110 -9.32 14.40 2.85
CA PHE A 110 -7.91 14.78 2.77
C PHE A 110 -7.64 16.08 3.51
N ASP A 111 -6.53 16.11 4.22
CA ASP A 111 -5.95 17.30 4.79
C ASP A 111 -4.52 17.46 4.24
N GLU A 112 -4.41 18.27 3.21
CA GLU A 112 -3.15 18.51 2.50
C GLU A 112 -2.35 19.70 3.06
N SER A 113 -2.84 20.34 4.12
CA SER A 113 -2.21 21.53 4.72
C SER A 113 -0.81 21.22 5.25
N VAL A 114 -0.65 20.06 5.89
CA VAL A 114 0.63 19.61 6.45
C VAL A 114 0.81 18.11 6.22
N PRO A 115 1.97 17.66 5.73
CA PRO A 115 2.27 16.25 5.63
C PRO A 115 2.17 15.52 6.97
N PHE A 116 1.66 14.28 6.96
CA PHE A 116 1.39 13.51 8.18
C PHE A 116 2.62 13.41 9.09
N TYR A 117 3.78 13.03 8.55
CA TYR A 117 4.98 12.81 9.35
C TYR A 117 5.67 14.10 9.84
N ARG A 118 5.28 15.26 9.36
CA ARG A 118 5.70 16.54 9.96
C ARG A 118 4.95 16.82 11.25
N LEU A 119 3.69 16.38 11.34
CA LEU A 119 2.89 16.50 12.57
C LEU A 119 3.21 15.38 13.57
N PHE A 120 3.44 14.18 13.06
CA PHE A 120 3.71 12.98 13.84
C PHE A 120 5.03 12.34 13.36
N PRO A 121 6.19 12.84 13.82
CA PRO A 121 7.48 12.31 13.39
C PRO A 121 7.56 10.81 13.60
N TYR A 122 7.98 10.09 12.56
CA TYR A 122 8.20 8.65 12.66
C TYR A 122 9.34 8.38 13.64
N ARG A 123 9.00 7.95 14.84
CA ARG A 123 9.96 7.33 15.75
C ARG A 123 10.16 5.91 15.29
N SER A 124 11.39 5.56 14.92
CA SER A 124 11.79 4.18 14.67
C SER A 124 11.76 3.40 15.99
N ALA A 125 10.55 3.05 16.43
CA ALA A 125 10.43 2.00 17.44
C ALA A 125 10.95 0.70 16.80
N PRO A 126 11.76 -0.10 17.50
CA PRO A 126 12.13 -1.41 17.00
C PRO A 126 10.84 -2.14 16.61
N LEU A 127 10.84 -2.69 15.39
CA LEU A 127 9.73 -3.50 14.91
C LEU A 127 9.42 -4.55 15.98
N PRO A 128 8.18 -4.66 16.48
CA PRO A 128 7.82 -5.85 17.22
C PRO A 128 8.17 -7.04 16.32
N PRO A 129 8.74 -8.11 16.85
CA PRO A 129 9.02 -9.30 16.06
C PRO A 129 7.73 -9.68 15.32
N PRO A 130 7.83 -10.12 14.05
CA PRO A 130 6.65 -10.57 13.32
C PRO A 130 5.94 -11.59 14.23
N PRO A 131 4.59 -11.57 14.27
CA PRO A 131 3.87 -12.59 15.00
C PRO A 131 4.42 -13.93 14.54
N ILE A 132 4.94 -14.72 15.45
CA ILE A 132 5.41 -16.08 15.17
C ILE A 132 4.15 -16.77 14.63
N SER A 133 4.07 -16.90 13.31
CA SER A 133 3.11 -17.78 12.70
C SER A 133 3.51 -19.18 13.15
N LEU A 134 2.93 -19.62 14.25
CA LEU A 134 2.87 -21.03 14.55
C LEU A 134 2.03 -21.62 13.43
N SER A 135 2.68 -22.01 12.34
CA SER A 135 2.10 -22.97 11.42
C SER A 135 1.56 -24.10 12.30
N PRO A 136 0.26 -24.42 12.21
CA PRO A 136 -0.25 -25.58 12.93
C PRO A 136 0.68 -26.72 12.57
N GLY A 137 1.34 -27.28 13.58
CA GLY A 137 2.36 -28.30 13.42
C GLY A 137 1.80 -29.35 12.49
N ARG A 138 2.56 -29.68 11.45
CA ARG A 138 2.26 -30.81 10.57
C ARG A 138 1.96 -31.98 11.52
N PRO A 139 0.79 -32.62 11.46
CA PRO A 139 0.50 -33.75 12.32
C PRO A 139 1.63 -34.77 12.15
N PRO A 140 2.04 -35.45 13.22
CA PRO A 140 3.07 -36.48 13.14
C PRO A 140 2.72 -37.44 12.02
N VAL A 141 3.65 -37.63 11.09
CA VAL A 141 3.50 -38.63 10.02
C VAL A 141 3.40 -39.96 10.71
N GLU A 142 2.20 -40.52 10.71
CA GLU A 142 1.96 -41.89 11.23
C GLU A 142 2.86 -42.84 10.44
N PRO A 143 3.72 -43.65 11.10
CA PRO A 143 4.59 -44.58 10.39
C PRO A 143 3.72 -45.55 9.59
N LEU A 144 3.99 -45.65 8.28
CA LEU A 144 3.32 -46.63 7.41
C LEU A 144 3.41 -48.03 8.05
N PRO A 145 2.29 -48.76 8.11
CA PRO A 145 2.35 -50.15 8.55
C PRO A 145 3.28 -50.97 7.66
N PRO A 146 4.04 -51.93 8.23
CA PRO A 146 4.96 -52.73 7.45
C PRO A 146 4.19 -53.51 6.38
N GLN A 147 4.62 -53.32 5.13
CA GLN A 147 4.08 -54.10 4.00
C GLN A 147 4.48 -55.57 4.24
N GLY A 148 3.47 -56.41 4.38
CA GLY A 148 3.64 -57.84 4.47
C GLY A 148 4.33 -58.42 3.20
N PRO A 149 4.98 -59.56 3.31
CA PRO A 149 5.72 -60.13 2.18
C PRO A 149 4.77 -60.50 1.02
N ALA A 150 5.22 -60.20 -0.20
CA ALA A 150 4.51 -60.48 -1.44
C ALA A 150 4.26 -62.02 -1.53
N PRO A 151 3.07 -62.44 -2.03
CA PRO A 151 2.83 -63.86 -2.24
C PRO A 151 3.71 -64.37 -3.36
N SER A 152 4.50 -65.40 -3.02
CA SER A 152 5.29 -66.15 -3.99
C SER A 152 4.31 -66.88 -4.91
N GLY A 153 4.27 -66.51 -6.18
CA GLY A 153 3.55 -67.25 -7.18
C GLY A 153 4.30 -68.54 -7.49
N VAL A 154 3.63 -69.64 -7.32
CA VAL A 154 4.06 -70.96 -7.73
C VAL A 154 3.37 -71.38 -9.03
N SER A 155 4.18 -71.85 -9.97
CA SER A 155 3.88 -72.68 -11.12
C SER A 155 2.96 -72.15 -12.20
#